data_f3a2b2c5f7908eb926a0111765652727
#
_entry.id   f3a2b2c5f7908eb926a0111765652727
#
_cell.length_a   1.000
_cell.length_b   1.000
_cell.length_c   1.000
_cell.angle_alpha   90.00
_cell.angle_beta   90.00
_cell.angle_gamma   90.00
#
_symmetry.space_group_name_H-M   'P 1'
#
loop_
_entity.id
_entity.type
_entity.pdbx_description
1 polymer ?
#
loop_
_entity_poly.entity_id
_entity_poly.type
_entity_poly.pdbx_seq_one_letter_code
_entity_poly.pdbx_strand_id
1 'polypeptide(L)'
;SGLEKVVGAAPGLVRREPEAVKSVMEGLVIAGIAMKYAGLSRPASGMEHYFSHIWDMRALAFEEARADLHGIQCGIATLLSLKVYQYIRSLEPDREAALKAVAGFSAEDWDQSLRDFIGPGAEAMIQGEKREGKYDREKHALRLEKILEKWGEICAIIDTLPSYEQAAGILSAIGAPVEAKDLGYTAQ
;
A
#
# COMPACT_ATOMS: atom_id res chain seq x y z
N SER A 1 7.16 -15.31 -12.97
CA SER A 1 7.26 -15.00 -11.53
C SER A 1 6.14 -15.65 -10.74
N GLY A 2 6.22 -15.67 -9.41
CA GLY A 2 5.15 -16.16 -8.54
C GLY A 2 3.86 -15.36 -8.73
N LEU A 3 3.98 -14.04 -8.90
CA LEU A 3 2.84 -13.15 -9.14
C LEU A 3 2.12 -13.50 -10.46
N GLU A 4 2.84 -13.68 -11.56
CA GLU A 4 2.26 -14.06 -12.86
C GLU A 4 1.47 -15.37 -12.77
N LYS A 5 2.00 -16.34 -12.01
CA LYS A 5 1.33 -17.62 -11.78
C LYS A 5 0.01 -17.45 -11.04
N VAL A 6 0.00 -16.63 -9.99
CA VAL A 6 -1.22 -16.33 -9.20
C VAL A 6 -2.24 -15.58 -10.05
N VAL A 7 -1.80 -14.52 -10.75
CA VAL A 7 -2.66 -13.73 -11.64
C VAL A 7 -3.25 -14.60 -12.75
N GLY A 8 -2.43 -15.44 -13.40
CA GLY A 8 -2.89 -16.37 -14.44
C GLY A 8 -3.86 -17.45 -13.94
N ALA A 9 -3.87 -17.74 -12.65
CA ALA A 9 -4.79 -18.70 -12.02
C ALA A 9 -6.20 -18.13 -11.75
N ALA A 10 -6.39 -16.81 -11.81
CA ALA A 10 -7.66 -16.16 -11.45
C ALA A 10 -8.90 -16.76 -12.15
N PRO A 11 -8.93 -17.06 -13.46
CA PRO A 11 -10.10 -17.69 -14.10
C PRO A 11 -10.44 -19.07 -13.52
N GLY A 12 -9.43 -19.84 -13.13
CA GLY A 12 -9.61 -21.15 -12.52
C GLY A 12 -10.12 -21.06 -11.06
N LEU A 13 -9.77 -19.98 -10.34
CA LEU A 13 -10.30 -19.72 -8.99
C LEU A 13 -11.81 -19.50 -9.01
N VAL A 14 -12.33 -18.79 -9.98
CA VAL A 14 -13.79 -18.60 -10.17
C VAL A 14 -14.50 -19.95 -10.26
N ARG A 15 -13.88 -20.90 -10.94
CA ARG A 15 -14.42 -22.27 -11.10
C ARG A 15 -13.98 -23.24 -10.00
N ARG A 16 -13.23 -22.74 -9.00
CA ARG A 16 -12.67 -23.53 -7.88
C ARG A 16 -11.81 -24.73 -8.36
N GLU A 17 -11.06 -24.53 -9.44
CA GLU A 17 -10.16 -25.55 -9.98
C GLU A 17 -9.01 -25.84 -9.00
N PRO A 18 -8.70 -27.13 -8.70
CA PRO A 18 -7.65 -27.48 -7.73
C PRO A 18 -6.27 -26.90 -8.07
N GLU A 19 -5.89 -26.88 -9.36
CA GLU A 19 -4.61 -26.34 -9.81
C GLU A 19 -4.52 -24.80 -9.66
N ALA A 20 -5.64 -24.09 -9.79
CA ALA A 20 -5.69 -22.66 -9.52
C ALA A 20 -5.53 -22.36 -8.02
N VAL A 21 -6.22 -23.11 -7.16
CA VAL A 21 -6.08 -23.02 -5.70
C VAL A 21 -4.63 -23.33 -5.30
N LYS A 22 -4.04 -24.39 -5.83
CA LYS A 22 -2.64 -24.74 -5.61
C LYS A 22 -1.69 -23.60 -5.99
N SER A 23 -1.91 -22.97 -7.14
CA SER A 23 -1.08 -21.84 -7.61
C SER A 23 -1.10 -20.66 -6.63
N VAL A 24 -2.26 -20.34 -6.03
CA VAL A 24 -2.38 -19.30 -5.01
C VAL A 24 -1.66 -19.72 -3.74
N MET A 25 -1.85 -20.95 -3.27
CA MET A 25 -1.17 -21.46 -2.07
C MET A 25 0.36 -21.45 -2.23
N GLU A 26 0.88 -21.85 -3.38
CA GLU A 26 2.31 -21.75 -3.67
C GLU A 26 2.79 -20.30 -3.64
N GLY A 27 2.02 -19.34 -4.19
CA GLY A 27 2.32 -17.91 -4.13
C GLY A 27 2.42 -17.39 -2.69
N LEU A 28 1.48 -17.78 -1.82
CA LEU A 28 1.49 -17.42 -0.40
C LEU A 28 2.71 -18.00 0.34
N VAL A 29 3.06 -19.26 0.06
CA VAL A 29 4.26 -19.88 0.64
C VAL A 29 5.53 -19.16 0.20
N ILE A 30 5.64 -18.80 -1.09
CA ILE A 30 6.79 -18.05 -1.62
C ILE A 30 6.88 -16.67 -0.95
N ALA A 31 5.76 -15.98 -0.76
CA ALA A 31 5.73 -14.70 -0.05
C ALA A 31 6.21 -14.84 1.41
N GLY A 32 5.77 -15.89 2.11
CA GLY A 32 6.23 -16.19 3.46
C GLY A 32 7.74 -16.50 3.53
N ILE A 33 8.26 -17.23 2.56
CA ILE A 33 9.71 -17.50 2.43
C ILE A 33 10.47 -16.20 2.19
N ALA A 34 9.98 -15.32 1.30
CA ALA A 34 10.61 -14.03 1.02
C ALA A 34 10.69 -13.15 2.29
N MET A 35 9.62 -13.08 3.09
CA MET A 35 9.62 -12.37 4.37
C MET A 35 10.67 -12.95 5.34
N LYS A 36 10.79 -14.27 5.41
CA LYS A 36 11.79 -14.94 6.26
C LYS A 36 13.21 -14.57 5.84
N TYR A 37 13.51 -14.59 4.56
CA TYR A 37 14.82 -14.20 4.04
C TYR A 37 15.13 -12.72 4.25
N ALA A 38 14.15 -11.84 4.09
CA ALA A 38 14.30 -10.42 4.32
C ALA A 38 14.41 -10.04 5.80
N GLY A 39 14.01 -10.92 6.73
CA GLY A 39 13.94 -10.63 8.15
C GLY A 39 12.90 -9.58 8.53
N LEU A 40 11.95 -9.28 7.65
CA LEU A 40 10.89 -8.29 7.82
C LEU A 40 9.69 -8.61 6.93
N SER A 41 8.52 -8.00 7.21
CA SER A 41 7.26 -8.26 6.49
C SER A 41 7.12 -7.53 5.16
N ARG A 42 7.95 -6.54 4.86
CA ARG A 42 7.82 -5.67 3.68
C ARG A 42 7.65 -6.39 2.33
N PRO A 43 8.24 -7.59 2.09
CA PRO A 43 8.00 -8.31 0.83
C PRO A 43 6.55 -8.74 0.59
N ALA A 44 5.71 -8.76 1.64
CA ALA A 44 4.31 -9.12 1.54
C ALA A 44 3.38 -8.15 2.32
N SER A 45 3.90 -7.00 2.74
CA SER A 45 3.17 -5.99 3.52
C SER A 45 3.64 -4.61 3.06
N GLY A 46 3.08 -4.15 1.96
CA GLY A 46 3.40 -2.87 1.33
C GLY A 46 2.42 -1.75 1.71
N MET A 47 2.18 -0.85 0.76
CA MET A 47 1.30 0.31 0.93
C MET A 47 -0.15 -0.11 1.23
N GLU A 48 -0.61 -1.21 0.67
CA GLU A 48 -1.96 -1.75 0.87
C GLU A 48 -2.26 -2.06 2.34
N HIS A 49 -1.27 -2.53 3.11
CA HIS A 49 -1.43 -2.76 4.54
C HIS A 49 -1.59 -1.47 5.33
N TYR A 50 -0.92 -0.37 4.93
CA TYR A 50 -1.12 0.92 5.57
C TYR A 50 -2.56 1.42 5.42
N PHE A 51 -3.15 1.27 4.24
CA PHE A 51 -4.57 1.60 4.05
C PHE A 51 -5.47 0.77 4.96
N SER A 52 -5.28 -0.55 4.99
CA SER A 52 -6.06 -1.46 5.84
C SER A 52 -5.96 -1.07 7.32
N HIS A 53 -4.75 -0.84 7.84
CA HIS A 53 -4.56 -0.45 9.23
C HIS A 53 -5.19 0.92 9.57
N ILE A 54 -5.14 1.89 8.64
CA ILE A 54 -5.80 3.17 8.82
C ILE A 54 -7.31 2.98 8.89
N TRP A 55 -7.90 2.18 8.00
CA TRP A 55 -9.33 1.88 8.02
C TRP A 55 -9.75 1.22 9.33
N ASP A 56 -9.00 0.23 9.82
CA ASP A 56 -9.28 -0.42 11.11
C ASP A 56 -9.20 0.57 12.28
N MET A 57 -8.16 1.42 12.31
CA MET A 57 -8.02 2.44 13.36
C MET A 57 -9.18 3.44 13.35
N ARG A 58 -9.60 3.90 12.16
CA ARG A 58 -10.73 4.83 12.02
C ARG A 58 -12.05 4.17 12.38
N ALA A 59 -12.28 2.93 11.94
CA ALA A 59 -13.48 2.18 12.29
C ALA A 59 -13.64 2.03 13.81
N LEU A 60 -12.53 1.76 14.51
CA LEU A 60 -12.53 1.66 15.98
C LEU A 60 -12.70 3.03 16.68
N ALA A 61 -12.15 4.10 16.11
CA ALA A 61 -12.14 5.42 16.73
C ALA A 61 -13.46 6.18 16.55
N PHE A 62 -14.09 6.05 15.39
CA PHE A 62 -15.21 6.90 14.97
C PHE A 62 -16.49 6.12 14.65
N GLU A 63 -16.47 4.80 14.78
CA GLU A 63 -17.60 3.92 14.44
C GLU A 63 -18.10 4.13 12.98
N GLU A 64 -17.21 4.63 12.10
CA GLU A 64 -17.57 5.06 10.73
C GLU A 64 -17.80 3.91 9.77
N ALA A 65 -17.23 2.75 10.05
CA ALA A 65 -17.35 1.58 9.20
C ALA A 65 -17.27 0.29 10.01
N ARG A 66 -17.82 -0.79 9.46
CA ARG A 66 -17.65 -2.12 10.02
C ARG A 66 -16.23 -2.61 9.68
N ALA A 67 -15.51 -3.12 10.69
CA ALA A 67 -14.25 -3.81 10.44
C ALA A 67 -14.50 -5.00 9.50
N ASP A 68 -13.83 -4.99 8.34
CA ASP A 68 -13.91 -6.06 7.36
C ASP A 68 -12.72 -7.01 7.47
N LEU A 69 -12.77 -8.13 6.74
CA LEU A 69 -11.64 -9.03 6.69
C LEU A 69 -10.42 -8.32 6.09
N HIS A 70 -9.30 -8.37 6.78
CA HIS A 70 -8.04 -7.72 6.40
C HIS A 70 -7.65 -7.99 4.93
N GLY A 71 -7.80 -9.22 4.44
CA GLY A 71 -7.50 -9.57 3.05
C GLY A 71 -8.40 -8.87 2.04
N ILE A 72 -9.66 -8.59 2.38
CA ILE A 72 -10.59 -7.83 1.52
C ILE A 72 -10.17 -6.36 1.47
N GLN A 73 -9.86 -5.77 2.61
CA GLN A 73 -9.32 -4.41 2.70
C GLN A 73 -8.03 -4.29 1.88
N CYS A 74 -7.08 -5.22 2.04
CA CYS A 74 -5.84 -5.24 1.26
C CYS A 74 -6.09 -5.41 -0.25
N GLY A 75 -7.10 -6.14 -0.66
CA GLY A 75 -7.50 -6.25 -2.07
C GLY A 75 -7.83 -4.88 -2.68
N ILE A 76 -8.75 -4.13 -2.04
CA ILE A 76 -9.11 -2.78 -2.47
C ILE A 76 -7.92 -1.83 -2.34
N ALA A 77 -7.18 -1.91 -1.24
CA ALA A 77 -6.00 -1.07 -1.00
C ALA A 77 -4.89 -1.31 -2.03
N THR A 78 -4.78 -2.53 -2.57
CA THR A 78 -3.89 -2.82 -3.70
C THR A 78 -4.29 -2.01 -4.93
N LEU A 79 -5.59 -1.91 -5.23
CA LEU A 79 -6.08 -1.09 -6.34
C LEU A 79 -5.75 0.40 -6.15
N LEU A 80 -5.92 0.92 -4.92
CA LEU A 80 -5.54 2.30 -4.60
C LEU A 80 -4.02 2.50 -4.72
N SER A 81 -3.23 1.56 -4.25
CA SER A 81 -1.76 1.59 -4.37
C SER A 81 -1.31 1.60 -5.82
N LEU A 82 -1.95 0.83 -6.70
CA LEU A 82 -1.66 0.87 -8.14
C LEU A 82 -1.94 2.24 -8.76
N LYS A 83 -3.04 2.90 -8.37
CA LYS A 83 -3.30 4.29 -8.81
C LYS A 83 -2.21 5.26 -8.35
N VAL A 84 -1.77 5.13 -7.10
CA VAL A 84 -0.66 5.95 -6.57
C VAL A 84 0.62 5.69 -7.34
N TYR A 85 0.97 4.43 -7.63
CA TYR A 85 2.16 4.09 -8.42
C TYR A 85 2.07 4.61 -9.86
N GLN A 86 0.91 4.51 -10.51
CA GLN A 86 0.68 5.10 -11.84
C GLN A 86 0.87 6.62 -11.81
N TYR A 87 0.34 7.29 -10.78
CA TYR A 87 0.56 8.72 -10.59
C TYR A 87 2.04 9.04 -10.39
N ILE A 88 2.74 8.34 -9.50
CA ILE A 88 4.18 8.51 -9.29
C ILE A 88 4.94 8.31 -10.59
N ARG A 89 4.59 7.29 -11.39
CA ARG A 89 5.22 7.00 -12.69
C ARG A 89 5.08 8.15 -13.69
N SER A 90 4.01 8.92 -13.60
CA SER A 90 3.74 10.06 -14.48
C SER A 90 4.47 11.36 -14.08
N LEU A 91 5.10 11.39 -12.90
CA LEU A 91 5.81 12.57 -12.40
C LEU A 91 7.20 12.71 -13.05
N GLU A 92 7.60 13.94 -13.26
CA GLU A 92 9.00 14.30 -13.46
C GLU A 92 9.56 14.81 -12.13
N PRO A 93 10.60 14.18 -11.57
CA PRO A 93 11.13 14.57 -10.27
C PRO A 93 11.71 15.99 -10.31
N ASP A 94 11.18 16.86 -9.46
CA ASP A 94 11.70 18.21 -9.25
C ASP A 94 12.43 18.27 -7.90
N ARG A 95 13.77 18.32 -7.97
CA ARG A 95 14.63 18.37 -6.79
C ARG A 95 14.39 19.61 -5.93
N GLU A 96 14.23 20.78 -6.56
CA GLU A 96 14.06 22.04 -5.83
C GLU A 96 12.70 22.09 -5.13
N ALA A 97 11.65 21.71 -5.83
CA ALA A 97 10.30 21.63 -5.25
C ALA A 97 10.26 20.62 -4.09
N ALA A 98 10.89 19.46 -4.22
CA ALA A 98 10.94 18.45 -3.17
C ALA A 98 11.75 18.91 -1.94
N LEU A 99 12.90 19.56 -2.12
CA LEU A 99 13.67 20.13 -1.00
C LEU A 99 12.91 21.27 -0.31
N LYS A 100 12.21 22.10 -1.07
CA LYS A 100 11.35 23.14 -0.51
C LYS A 100 10.21 22.54 0.34
N ALA A 101 9.60 21.46 -0.12
CA ALA A 101 8.56 20.74 0.64
C ALA A 101 9.12 20.17 1.94
N VAL A 102 10.31 19.54 1.91
CA VAL A 102 11.00 19.06 3.12
C VAL A 102 11.32 20.19 4.09
N ALA A 103 11.80 21.33 3.59
CA ALA A 103 12.11 22.50 4.43
C ALA A 103 10.85 23.11 5.06
N GLY A 104 9.71 23.06 4.36
CA GLY A 104 8.43 23.58 4.82
C GLY A 104 7.66 22.62 5.73
N PHE A 105 8.14 21.39 5.94
CA PHE A 105 7.44 20.41 6.77
C PHE A 105 7.38 20.85 8.24
N SER A 106 6.17 20.87 8.79
CA SER A 106 5.90 21.09 10.21
C SER A 106 5.53 19.77 10.87
N ALA A 107 6.35 19.31 11.80
CA ALA A 107 6.06 18.11 12.57
C ALA A 107 4.83 18.28 13.48
N GLU A 108 4.61 19.49 13.98
CA GLU A 108 3.48 19.81 14.85
C GLU A 108 2.15 19.75 14.08
N ASP A 109 2.10 20.37 12.90
CA ASP A 109 0.91 20.33 12.04
C ASP A 109 0.61 18.92 11.55
N TRP A 110 1.66 18.15 11.24
CA TRP A 110 1.52 16.75 10.87
C TRP A 110 0.98 15.88 12.00
N ASP A 111 1.54 16.02 13.20
CA ASP A 111 1.07 15.31 14.41
C ASP A 111 -0.40 15.63 14.68
N GLN A 112 -0.80 16.90 14.54
CA GLN A 112 -2.19 17.32 14.71
C GLN A 112 -3.10 16.73 13.64
N SER A 113 -2.69 16.77 12.38
CA SER A 113 -3.43 16.15 11.27
C SER A 113 -3.65 14.66 11.49
N LEU A 114 -2.65 13.94 12.02
CA LEU A 114 -2.78 12.52 12.35
C LEU A 114 -3.79 12.29 13.48
N ARG A 115 -3.78 13.15 14.53
CA ARG A 115 -4.75 13.04 15.62
C ARG A 115 -6.17 13.28 15.15
N ASP A 116 -6.37 14.28 14.30
CA ASP A 116 -7.68 14.61 13.75
C ASP A 116 -8.19 13.52 12.82
N PHE A 117 -7.30 12.91 12.04
CA PHE A 117 -7.65 11.92 11.04
C PHE A 117 -7.80 10.50 11.59
N ILE A 118 -6.93 10.07 12.51
CA ILE A 118 -6.88 8.69 13.02
C ILE A 118 -7.55 8.55 14.40
N GLY A 119 -7.63 9.65 15.17
CA GLY A 119 -8.16 9.63 16.53
C GLY A 119 -7.18 8.99 17.54
N PRO A 120 -7.67 8.21 18.53
CA PRO A 120 -6.84 7.70 19.63
C PRO A 120 -5.64 6.86 19.23
N GLY A 121 -5.67 6.23 18.04
CA GLY A 121 -4.56 5.44 17.51
C GLY A 121 -3.38 6.28 17.02
N ALA A 122 -3.55 7.58 16.78
CA ALA A 122 -2.55 8.46 16.19
C ALA A 122 -1.25 8.54 17.01
N GLU A 123 -1.35 8.52 18.33
CA GLU A 123 -0.16 8.69 19.19
C GLU A 123 0.86 7.55 19.00
N ALA A 124 0.40 6.32 18.90
CA ALA A 124 1.27 5.18 18.63
C ALA A 124 1.97 5.31 17.26
N MET A 125 1.26 5.81 16.26
CA MET A 125 1.79 6.07 14.92
C MET A 125 2.84 7.20 14.94
N ILE A 126 2.52 8.33 15.57
CA ILE A 126 3.43 9.48 15.75
C ILE A 126 4.74 9.03 16.40
N GLN A 127 4.67 8.28 17.50
CA GLN A 127 5.85 7.78 18.19
C GLN A 127 6.65 6.80 17.32
N GLY A 128 5.97 5.97 16.51
CA GLY A 128 6.59 5.09 15.53
C GLY A 128 7.37 5.89 14.47
N GLU A 129 6.75 6.90 13.89
CA GLU A 129 7.37 7.75 12.87
C GLU A 129 8.59 8.53 13.40
N LYS A 130 8.51 9.04 14.64
CA LYS A 130 9.64 9.69 15.31
C LYS A 130 10.80 8.72 15.53
N ARG A 131 10.54 7.50 15.99
CA ARG A 131 11.57 6.47 16.16
C ARG A 131 12.25 6.09 14.85
N GLU A 132 11.50 6.03 13.76
CA GLU A 132 12.02 5.73 12.42
C GLU A 132 12.77 6.93 11.79
N GLY A 133 12.74 8.09 12.43
CA GLY A 133 13.35 9.32 11.94
C GLY A 133 12.67 9.88 10.71
N LYS A 134 11.34 9.70 10.59
CA LYS A 134 10.56 10.26 9.47
C LYS A 134 10.45 11.79 9.52
N TYR A 135 10.71 12.40 10.69
CA TYR A 135 10.70 13.86 10.88
C TYR A 135 12.09 14.49 10.72
N ASP A 136 13.11 13.67 10.46
CA ASP A 136 14.49 14.11 10.28
C ASP A 136 14.70 14.64 8.86
N ARG A 137 14.85 15.95 8.74
CA ARG A 137 15.03 16.65 7.45
C ARG A 137 16.30 16.24 6.73
N GLU A 138 17.38 15.95 7.45
CA GLU A 138 18.64 15.52 6.84
C GLU A 138 18.48 14.13 6.23
N LYS A 139 17.85 13.21 6.95
CA LYS A 139 17.51 11.88 6.40
C LYS A 139 16.57 11.96 5.19
N HIS A 140 15.62 12.90 5.21
CA HIS A 140 14.74 13.12 4.05
C HIS A 140 15.50 13.64 2.84
N ALA A 141 16.42 14.60 3.02
CA ALA A 141 17.25 15.10 1.94
C ALA A 141 18.11 13.99 1.33
N LEU A 142 18.78 13.18 2.16
CA LEU A 142 19.55 12.02 1.68
C LEU A 142 18.69 10.99 0.95
N ARG A 143 17.49 10.72 1.45
CA ARG A 143 16.53 9.81 0.80
C ARG A 143 16.09 10.36 -0.56
N LEU A 144 15.83 11.68 -0.64
CA LEU A 144 15.46 12.35 -1.89
C LEU A 144 16.55 12.19 -2.95
N GLU A 145 17.82 12.45 -2.60
CA GLU A 145 18.94 12.26 -3.52
C GLU A 145 19.01 10.82 -4.03
N LYS A 146 18.75 9.85 -3.14
CA LYS A 146 18.72 8.43 -3.52
C LYS A 146 17.57 8.09 -4.45
N ILE A 147 16.40 8.68 -4.21
CA ILE A 147 15.23 8.52 -5.09
C ILE A 147 15.52 9.09 -6.48
N LEU A 148 16.11 10.30 -6.55
CA LEU A 148 16.47 10.93 -7.81
C LEU A 148 17.50 10.11 -8.57
N GLU A 149 18.56 9.64 -7.90
CA GLU A 149 19.59 8.77 -8.48
C GLU A 149 18.97 7.50 -9.09
N LYS A 150 17.96 6.93 -8.41
CA LYS A 150 17.34 5.66 -8.76
C LYS A 150 16.01 5.79 -9.50
N TRP A 151 15.63 7.00 -9.92
CA TRP A 151 14.32 7.24 -10.51
C TRP A 151 14.00 6.31 -11.70
N GLY A 152 14.96 6.13 -12.60
CA GLY A 152 14.79 5.22 -13.73
C GLY A 152 14.55 3.75 -13.30
N GLU A 153 15.25 3.28 -12.27
CA GLU A 153 15.04 1.93 -11.72
C GLU A 153 13.69 1.82 -11.03
N ILE A 154 13.27 2.85 -10.29
CA ILE A 154 11.93 2.91 -9.66
C ILE A 154 10.85 2.84 -10.73
N CYS A 155 10.94 3.65 -11.78
CA CYS A 155 10.02 3.60 -12.90
C CYS A 155 9.96 2.23 -13.58
N ALA A 156 11.12 1.62 -13.83
CA ALA A 156 11.19 0.29 -14.42
C ALA A 156 10.51 -0.78 -13.55
N ILE A 157 10.61 -0.67 -12.22
CA ILE A 157 9.90 -1.57 -11.29
C ILE A 157 8.39 -1.32 -11.38
N ILE A 158 7.94 -0.05 -11.36
CA ILE A 158 6.52 0.28 -11.48
C ILE A 158 5.94 -0.26 -12.80
N ASP A 159 6.69 -0.19 -13.89
CA ASP A 159 6.27 -0.69 -15.21
C ASP A 159 6.09 -2.23 -15.24
N THR A 160 6.58 -2.96 -14.25
CA THR A 160 6.33 -4.42 -14.10
C THR A 160 5.03 -4.76 -13.39
N LEU A 161 4.38 -3.77 -12.76
CA LEU A 161 3.14 -3.99 -12.02
C LEU A 161 1.94 -4.12 -12.98
N PRO A 162 0.90 -4.89 -12.61
CA PRO A 162 -0.34 -4.88 -13.37
C PRO A 162 -0.98 -3.48 -13.32
N SER A 163 -1.74 -3.12 -14.36
CA SER A 163 -2.52 -1.89 -14.31
C SER A 163 -3.66 -2.00 -13.29
N TYR A 164 -4.18 -0.84 -12.87
CA TYR A 164 -5.38 -0.78 -12.04
C TYR A 164 -6.53 -1.59 -12.65
N GLU A 165 -6.78 -1.43 -13.95
CA GLU A 165 -7.88 -2.08 -14.67
C GLU A 165 -7.72 -3.60 -14.71
N GLN A 166 -6.49 -4.08 -14.93
CA GLN A 166 -6.17 -5.52 -14.91
C GLN A 166 -6.43 -6.11 -13.52
N ALA A 167 -5.93 -5.46 -12.46
CA ALA A 167 -6.10 -5.93 -11.10
C ALA A 167 -7.58 -5.86 -10.65
N ALA A 168 -8.28 -4.78 -10.97
CA ALA A 168 -9.71 -4.64 -10.69
C ALA A 168 -10.55 -5.68 -11.42
N GLY A 169 -10.22 -5.97 -12.68
CA GLY A 169 -10.88 -7.03 -13.46
C GLY A 169 -10.71 -8.40 -12.82
N ILE A 170 -9.53 -8.73 -12.29
CA ILE A 170 -9.26 -10.00 -11.59
C ILE A 170 -10.10 -10.09 -10.31
N LEU A 171 -10.06 -9.05 -9.46
CA LEU A 171 -10.83 -9.04 -8.21
C LEU A 171 -12.34 -9.12 -8.46
N SER A 172 -12.84 -8.36 -9.42
CA SER A 172 -14.25 -8.40 -9.82
C SER A 172 -14.66 -9.78 -10.34
N ALA A 173 -13.81 -10.43 -11.14
CA ALA A 173 -14.10 -11.76 -11.69
C ALA A 173 -14.24 -12.85 -10.61
N ILE A 174 -13.51 -12.73 -9.50
CA ILE A 174 -13.64 -13.65 -8.34
C ILE A 174 -14.73 -13.22 -7.34
N GLY A 175 -15.47 -12.15 -7.65
CA GLY A 175 -16.55 -11.63 -6.80
C GLY A 175 -16.07 -10.83 -5.60
N ALA A 176 -14.81 -10.38 -5.60
CA ALA A 176 -14.29 -9.49 -4.56
C ALA A 176 -14.72 -8.03 -4.80
N PRO A 177 -14.92 -7.24 -3.74
CA PRO A 177 -15.18 -5.81 -3.86
C PRO A 177 -13.97 -5.08 -4.46
N VAL A 178 -14.21 -4.01 -5.20
CA VAL A 178 -13.18 -3.24 -5.91
C VAL A 178 -13.14 -1.77 -5.54
N GLU A 179 -14.11 -1.29 -4.76
CA GLU A 179 -14.19 0.09 -4.31
C GLU A 179 -14.30 0.17 -2.79
N ALA A 180 -13.68 1.19 -2.19
CA ALA A 180 -13.72 1.40 -0.74
C ALA A 180 -15.16 1.60 -0.21
N LYS A 181 -16.05 2.18 -1.01
CA LYS A 181 -17.47 2.32 -0.67
C LYS A 181 -18.19 0.98 -0.46
N ASP A 182 -17.71 -0.10 -1.11
CA ASP A 182 -18.29 -1.44 -0.99
C ASP A 182 -18.09 -2.00 0.44
N LEU A 183 -17.13 -1.46 1.17
CA LEU A 183 -16.86 -1.75 2.59
C LEU A 183 -17.47 -0.68 3.54
N GLY A 184 -18.24 0.26 3.01
CA GLY A 184 -18.84 1.34 3.79
C GLY A 184 -17.90 2.52 4.07
N TYR A 185 -16.69 2.55 3.47
CA TYR A 185 -15.81 3.71 3.56
C TYR A 185 -16.25 4.79 2.58
N THR A 186 -16.57 5.97 3.11
CA THR A 186 -16.93 7.14 2.31
C THR A 186 -15.73 8.07 2.14
N ALA A 187 -15.68 8.77 0.99
CA ALA A 187 -14.74 9.87 0.83
C ALA A 187 -15.14 11.00 1.79
N GLN A 188 -14.29 11.34 2.72
CA GLN A 188 -14.34 12.56 3.53
C GLN A 188 -13.18 13.45 3.16
#